data_6381ea35bbab5e023b397bdd94dc220a
#
_entry.id   6381ea35bbab5e023b397bdd94dc220a
#
_cell.length_a   1.000
_cell.length_b   1.000
_cell.length_c   1.000
_cell.angle_alpha   90.00
_cell.angle_beta   90.00
_cell.angle_gamma   90.00
#
_symmetry.space_group_name_H-M   'P 1'
#
loop_
_entity.id
_entity.type
_entity.pdbx_description
1 polymer ?
#
loop_
_entity_poly.entity_id
_entity_poly.type
_entity_poly.pdbx_seq_one_letter_code
_entity_poly.pdbx_strand_id
1 'polypeptide(L)'
;MSKTFFKKYLHNQINLLKIGEEEINKLEKIKKLLKIIKRKRKKVIIFGNGGSAAIANHFSVDLTKVSEIRCVNFNESSLLTCFSNDFGYENWVKKTLEYHA
;
A
#
# COMPACT_ATOMS: atom_id res chain seq x y z
N MET A 1 8.36 32.69 4.23
CA MET A 1 8.82 31.69 5.21
C MET A 1 10.34 31.77 5.31
N SER A 2 10.88 31.71 6.52
CA SER A 2 12.32 31.84 6.77
C SER A 2 13.07 30.53 6.53
N LYS A 3 14.39 30.63 6.30
CA LYS A 3 15.28 29.44 6.29
C LYS A 3 15.11 28.57 7.54
N THR A 4 14.80 29.17 8.68
CA THR A 4 14.55 28.47 9.96
C THR A 4 13.34 27.54 9.89
N PHE A 5 12.27 27.96 9.21
CA PHE A 5 11.09 27.14 9.01
C PHE A 5 11.45 25.86 8.24
N PHE A 6 12.13 25.98 7.10
CA PHE A 6 12.50 24.81 6.28
C PHE A 6 13.43 23.86 7.03
N LYS A 7 14.43 24.40 7.74
CA LYS A 7 15.34 23.58 8.57
C LYS A 7 14.57 22.79 9.62
N LYS A 8 13.65 23.42 10.34
CA LYS A 8 12.80 22.78 11.35
C LYS A 8 11.91 21.72 10.74
N TYR A 9 11.26 22.04 9.62
CA TYR A 9 10.40 21.12 8.90
C TYR A 9 11.16 19.85 8.46
N LEU A 10 12.31 20.02 7.80
CA LEU A 10 13.14 18.89 7.35
C LEU A 10 13.67 18.07 8.53
N HIS A 11 14.08 18.71 9.62
CA HIS A 11 14.49 18.01 10.83
C HIS A 11 13.38 17.15 11.41
N ASN A 12 12.16 17.68 11.46
CA ASN A 12 11.00 16.92 11.91
C ASN A 12 10.71 15.73 10.99
N GLN A 13 10.81 15.90 9.67
CA GLN A 13 10.65 14.79 8.72
C GLN A 13 11.69 13.69 8.94
N ILE A 14 12.95 14.05 9.12
CA ILE A 14 14.03 13.10 9.42
C ILE A 14 13.74 12.32 10.70
N ASN A 15 13.25 12.99 11.75
CA ASN A 15 12.89 12.34 13.01
C ASN A 15 11.74 11.34 12.86
N LEU A 16 10.77 11.63 11.99
CA LEU A 16 9.67 10.71 11.69
C LEU A 16 10.13 9.44 10.96
N LEU A 17 11.29 9.48 10.29
CA LEU A 17 11.87 8.31 9.60
C LEU A 17 12.68 7.41 10.54
N LYS A 18 12.92 7.82 11.79
CA LYS A 18 13.59 6.99 12.78
C LYS A 18 12.62 5.93 13.29
N ILE A 19 12.89 4.69 12.93
CA ILE A 19 12.11 3.53 13.37
C ILE A 19 12.89 2.73 14.42
N GLY A 20 12.18 2.10 15.35
CA GLY A 20 12.75 1.28 16.41
C GLY A 20 12.76 -0.21 16.07
N GLU A 21 13.23 -1.01 17.01
CA GLU A 21 13.28 -2.46 16.88
C GLU A 21 11.91 -3.11 16.69
N GLU A 22 10.86 -2.54 17.27
CA GLU A 22 9.51 -3.08 17.11
C GLU A 22 9.05 -3.02 15.65
N GLU A 23 9.27 -1.88 14.99
CA GLU A 23 8.91 -1.68 13.57
C GLU A 23 9.78 -2.56 12.66
N ILE A 24 11.07 -2.68 12.96
CA ILE A 24 11.99 -3.57 12.24
C ILE A 24 11.50 -5.02 12.34
N ASN A 25 11.10 -5.47 13.52
CA ASN A 25 10.56 -6.81 13.72
C ASN A 25 9.25 -7.04 12.94
N LYS A 26 8.39 -6.02 12.83
CA LYS A 26 7.18 -6.09 12.01
C LYS A 26 7.54 -6.22 10.52
N LEU A 27 8.53 -5.47 10.04
CA LEU A 27 9.02 -5.58 8.66
C LEU A 27 9.59 -6.96 8.36
N GLU A 28 10.34 -7.56 9.27
CA GLU A 28 10.83 -8.93 9.12
C GLU A 28 9.69 -9.97 9.05
N LYS A 29 8.63 -9.79 9.83
CA LYS A 29 7.42 -10.64 9.74
C LYS A 29 6.74 -10.51 8.38
N ILE A 30 6.57 -9.28 7.89
CA ILE A 30 5.99 -9.01 6.56
C ILE A 30 6.83 -9.66 5.48
N LYS A 31 8.15 -9.49 5.51
CA LYS A 31 9.08 -10.11 4.57
C LYS A 31 8.95 -11.64 4.53
N LYS A 32 8.86 -12.28 5.70
CA LYS A 32 8.65 -13.74 5.79
C LYS A 32 7.32 -14.16 5.17
N LEU A 33 6.24 -13.41 5.43
CA LEU A 33 4.93 -13.65 4.86
C LEU A 33 4.95 -13.52 3.32
N LEU A 34 5.58 -12.47 2.79
CA LEU A 34 5.72 -12.27 1.34
C LEU A 34 6.47 -13.41 0.67
N LYS A 35 7.51 -13.94 1.30
CA LYS A 35 8.22 -15.13 0.79
C LYS A 35 7.33 -16.38 0.75
N ILE A 36 6.46 -16.56 1.72
CA ILE A 36 5.48 -17.66 1.74
C ILE A 36 4.46 -17.48 0.62
N ILE A 37 3.95 -16.27 0.43
CA ILE A 37 3.00 -15.93 -0.64
C ILE A 37 3.61 -16.24 -2.00
N LYS A 38 4.85 -15.83 -2.25
CA LYS A 38 5.59 -16.13 -3.48
C LYS A 38 5.72 -17.66 -3.70
N ARG A 39 6.21 -18.38 -2.71
CA ARG A 39 6.41 -19.84 -2.79
C ARG A 39 5.12 -20.59 -3.07
N LYS A 40 4.02 -20.16 -2.44
CA LYS A 40 2.70 -20.77 -2.63
C LYS A 40 1.95 -20.26 -3.88
N ARG A 41 2.58 -19.42 -4.70
CA ARG A 41 1.97 -18.77 -5.87
C ARG A 41 0.65 -18.04 -5.56
N LYS A 42 0.52 -17.54 -4.37
CA LYS A 42 -0.61 -16.69 -3.97
C LYS A 42 -0.37 -15.25 -4.41
N LYS A 43 -1.26 -14.35 -4.05
CA LYS A 43 -1.18 -12.94 -4.45
C LYS A 43 -1.30 -12.01 -3.24
N VAL A 44 -0.79 -10.80 -3.40
CA VAL A 44 -1.07 -9.65 -2.55
C VAL A 44 -2.13 -8.80 -3.25
N ILE A 45 -3.12 -8.35 -2.52
CA ILE A 45 -4.07 -7.35 -3.01
C ILE A 45 -3.84 -6.08 -2.20
N ILE A 46 -3.68 -4.95 -2.87
CA ILE A 46 -3.37 -3.68 -2.24
C ILE A 46 -4.34 -2.61 -2.70
N PHE A 47 -4.77 -1.79 -1.77
CA PHE A 47 -5.67 -0.66 -2.00
C PHE A 47 -5.09 0.60 -1.39
N GLY A 48 -5.50 1.73 -1.91
CA GLY A 48 -5.19 3.03 -1.35
C GLY A 48 -6.27 4.04 -1.67
N ASN A 49 -6.25 5.16 -0.98
CA ASN A 49 -7.14 6.28 -1.20
C ASN A 49 -6.32 7.55 -1.45
N GLY A 50 -6.72 8.37 -2.41
CA GLY A 50 -6.03 9.62 -2.75
C GLY A 50 -4.54 9.39 -3.05
N GLY A 51 -3.64 10.08 -2.36
CA GLY A 51 -2.19 9.89 -2.52
C GLY A 51 -1.72 8.49 -2.16
N SER A 52 -2.37 7.81 -1.22
CA SER A 52 -2.09 6.41 -0.90
C SER A 52 -2.47 5.47 -2.04
N ALA A 53 -3.43 5.82 -2.88
CA ALA A 53 -3.74 5.04 -4.09
C ALA A 53 -2.56 5.06 -5.07
N ALA A 54 -1.91 6.21 -5.26
CA ALA A 54 -0.72 6.34 -6.10
C ALA A 54 0.45 5.49 -5.55
N ILE A 55 0.66 5.51 -4.25
CA ILE A 55 1.67 4.67 -3.57
C ILE A 55 1.33 3.18 -3.75
N ALA A 56 0.09 2.78 -3.51
CA ALA A 56 -0.36 1.40 -3.67
C ALA A 56 -0.19 0.90 -5.11
N ASN A 57 -0.54 1.73 -6.09
CA ASN A 57 -0.38 1.42 -7.52
C ASN A 57 1.09 1.13 -7.85
N HIS A 58 2.00 2.00 -7.45
CA HIS A 58 3.43 1.82 -7.74
C HIS A 58 4.03 0.66 -6.94
N PHE A 59 3.63 0.50 -5.68
CA PHE A 59 4.06 -0.62 -4.85
C PHE A 59 3.67 -1.98 -5.46
N SER A 60 2.48 -2.09 -6.05
CA SER A 60 2.05 -3.31 -6.74
C SER A 60 2.93 -3.63 -7.95
N VAL A 61 3.38 -2.61 -8.68
CA VAL A 61 4.34 -2.76 -9.79
C VAL A 61 5.68 -3.27 -9.28
N ASP A 62 6.20 -2.68 -8.22
CA ASP A 62 7.51 -3.07 -7.65
C ASP A 62 7.48 -4.49 -7.08
N LEU A 63 6.44 -4.88 -6.35
CA LEU A 63 6.28 -6.25 -5.89
C LEU A 63 6.24 -7.25 -7.04
N THR A 64 5.51 -6.93 -8.10
CA THR A 64 5.38 -7.82 -9.27
C THR A 64 6.67 -7.89 -10.07
N LYS A 65 7.21 -6.74 -10.45
CA LYS A 65 8.36 -6.65 -11.37
C LYS A 65 9.69 -6.99 -10.69
N VAL A 66 9.93 -6.42 -9.50
CA VAL A 66 11.24 -6.53 -8.82
C VAL A 66 11.30 -7.76 -7.91
N SER A 67 10.26 -7.96 -7.12
CA SER A 67 10.22 -9.08 -6.14
C SER A 67 9.62 -10.36 -6.72
N GLU A 68 9.05 -10.30 -7.92
CA GLU A 68 8.35 -11.43 -8.55
C GLU A 68 7.25 -12.02 -7.65
N ILE A 69 6.59 -11.15 -6.89
CA ILE A 69 5.43 -11.49 -6.05
C ILE A 69 4.20 -10.97 -6.76
N ARG A 70 3.24 -11.82 -7.04
CA ARG A 70 1.98 -11.42 -7.66
C ARG A 70 1.28 -10.41 -6.75
N CYS A 71 1.21 -9.18 -7.21
CA CYS A 71 0.49 -8.11 -6.53
C CYS A 71 -0.50 -7.46 -7.49
N VAL A 72 -1.73 -7.33 -7.06
CA VAL A 72 -2.79 -6.72 -7.84
C VAL A 72 -3.37 -5.51 -7.10
N ASN A 73 -3.80 -4.54 -7.87
CA ASN A 73 -4.40 -3.32 -7.38
C ASN A 73 -5.71 -3.09 -8.14
N PHE A 74 -6.74 -2.71 -7.42
CA PHE A 74 -8.08 -2.47 -7.97
C PHE A 74 -8.50 -1.00 -7.87
N ASN A 75 -7.56 -0.07 -7.71
CA ASN A 75 -7.82 1.38 -7.75
C ASN A 75 -8.04 1.90 -9.19
N GLU A 76 -8.65 1.09 -10.03
CA GLU A 76 -9.08 1.50 -11.37
C GLU A 76 -10.34 2.36 -11.23
N SER A 77 -10.39 3.47 -11.96
CA SER A 77 -11.41 4.49 -11.77
C SER A 77 -12.84 4.00 -12.02
N SER A 78 -13.06 3.17 -13.02
CA SER A 78 -14.39 2.63 -13.35
C SER A 78 -14.89 1.66 -12.29
N LEU A 79 -14.03 0.77 -11.78
CA LEU A 79 -14.38 -0.13 -10.70
C LEU A 79 -14.68 0.64 -9.42
N LEU A 80 -13.80 1.56 -9.04
CA LEU A 80 -13.94 2.34 -7.81
C LEU A 80 -15.21 3.18 -7.84
N THR A 81 -15.47 3.91 -8.92
CA THR A 81 -16.62 4.79 -9.02
C THR A 81 -17.93 4.00 -9.13
N CYS A 82 -17.96 2.93 -9.92
CA CYS A 82 -19.14 2.07 -10.06
C CYS A 82 -19.50 1.40 -8.73
N PHE A 83 -18.54 0.75 -8.08
CA PHE A 83 -18.81 0.06 -6.81
C PHE A 83 -19.16 1.05 -5.70
N SER A 84 -18.54 2.22 -5.69
CA SER A 84 -18.89 3.28 -4.72
C SER A 84 -20.30 3.79 -4.93
N ASN A 85 -20.72 3.95 -6.18
CA ASN A 85 -22.08 4.36 -6.51
C ASN A 85 -23.13 3.30 -6.14
N ASP A 86 -22.84 2.04 -6.46
CA ASP A 86 -23.81 0.95 -6.32
C ASP A 86 -23.90 0.40 -4.88
N PHE A 87 -22.78 0.39 -4.16
CA PHE A 87 -22.68 -0.24 -2.83
C PHE A 87 -22.31 0.72 -1.70
N GLY A 88 -22.02 1.97 -2.01
CA GLY A 88 -21.45 2.96 -1.09
C GLY A 88 -19.91 2.92 -1.06
N TYR A 89 -19.31 4.10 -0.93
CA TYR A 89 -17.84 4.23 -0.94
C TYR A 89 -17.17 3.40 0.17
N GLU A 90 -17.76 3.30 1.33
CA GLU A 90 -17.29 2.51 2.47
C GLU A 90 -17.24 1.00 2.20
N ASN A 91 -17.94 0.53 1.17
CA ASN A 91 -18.06 -0.89 0.83
C ASN A 91 -17.27 -1.30 -0.43
N TRP A 92 -16.70 -0.37 -1.19
CA TRP A 92 -16.10 -0.72 -2.48
C TRP A 92 -14.92 -1.69 -2.35
N VAL A 93 -14.07 -1.56 -1.33
CA VAL A 93 -12.97 -2.49 -1.07
C VAL A 93 -13.50 -3.87 -0.71
N LYS A 94 -14.47 -3.93 0.23
CA LYS A 94 -15.12 -5.18 0.63
C LYS A 94 -15.72 -5.91 -0.57
N LYS A 95 -16.46 -5.19 -1.39
CA LYS A 95 -17.09 -5.75 -2.60
C LYS A 95 -16.07 -6.25 -3.61
N THR A 96 -15.00 -5.50 -3.82
CA THR A 96 -13.91 -5.94 -4.69
C THR A 96 -13.28 -7.24 -4.19
N LEU A 97 -13.05 -7.37 -2.89
CA LEU A 97 -12.49 -8.59 -2.30
C LEU A 97 -13.44 -9.79 -2.40
N GLU A 98 -14.75 -9.58 -2.29
CA GLU A 98 -15.74 -10.65 -2.47
C GLU A 98 -15.65 -11.30 -3.87
N TYR A 99 -15.29 -10.52 -4.90
CA TYR A 99 -15.16 -11.02 -6.27
C TYR A 99 -13.75 -11.55 -6.60
N HIS A 100 -12.71 -11.03 -5.97
CA HIS A 100 -11.33 -11.20 -6.45
C HIS A 100 -10.37 -11.86 -5.43
N ALA A 101 -10.75 -11.94 -4.18
CA ALA A 101 -9.89 -12.54 -3.17
C ALA A 101 -9.82 -14.07 -3.21
#